data_90792fdf5c1f3f64a1f58e8ab1ba15d7
#
_entry.id   90792fdf5c1f3f64a1f58e8ab1ba15d7
#
_cell.length_a   1.000
_cell.length_b   1.000
_cell.length_c   1.000
_cell.angle_alpha   90.00
_cell.angle_beta   90.00
_cell.angle_gamma   90.00
#
_symmetry.space_group_name_H-M   'P 1'
#
loop_
_entity.id
_entity.type
_entity.pdbx_description
1 polymer ?
#
loop_
_entity_poly.entity_id
_entity_poly.type
_entity_poly.pdbx_seq_one_letter_code
_entity_poly.pdbx_strand_id
1 'polypeptide(L)' 'MSKKFFVIADVHSFYTEMKNALDVAGFEINNPDHILISCGDVLDRGPQSSEVLEFLLSIPKDRRIFI' A
#
# COMPACT_ATOMS: atom_id res chain seq x y z
N MET A 1 -3.12 -22.13 -1.74
CA MET A 1 -3.46 -20.88 -2.42
C MET A 1 -2.22 -20.03 -2.63
N SER A 2 -2.07 -19.49 -3.81
CA SER A 2 -0.90 -18.67 -4.12
C SER A 2 -1.05 -17.27 -3.57
N LYS A 3 0.00 -16.75 -2.95
CA LYS A 3 0.03 -15.37 -2.50
C LYS A 3 0.36 -14.44 -3.65
N LYS A 4 -0.23 -13.25 -3.64
CA LYS A 4 0.07 -12.20 -4.61
C LYS A 4 0.75 -11.05 -3.90
N PHE A 5 1.84 -10.59 -4.47
CA PHE A 5 2.60 -9.48 -3.91
C PHE A 5 2.38 -8.23 -4.76
N PHE A 6 1.99 -7.15 -4.09
CA PHE A 6 1.77 -5.86 -4.72
C PHE A 6 2.82 -4.90 -4.19
N VAL A 7 3.58 -4.31 -5.08
CA VAL A 7 4.71 -3.45 -4.69
C VAL A 7 4.39 -2.00 -5.03
N ILE A 8 4.54 -1.13 -4.05
CA ILE A 8 4.46 0.33 -4.27
C ILE A 8 5.80 0.95 -3.90
N ALA A 9 6.18 1.99 -4.62
CA ALA A 9 7.44 2.68 -4.40
C ALA A 9 7.25 4.18 -4.61
N ASP A 10 7.95 4.97 -3.81
CA ASP A 10 7.99 6.43 -3.95
C ASP A 10 6.60 7.07 -3.98
N VAL A 11 5.75 6.64 -3.06
CA VAL A 11 4.38 7.14 -2.97
C VAL A 11 4.34 8.64 -2.63
N HIS A 12 5.27 9.12 -1.81
CA HIS A 12 5.38 10.53 -1.41
C HIS A 12 4.06 11.10 -0.88
N SER A 13 3.32 10.28 -0.14
CA SER A 13 2.04 10.69 0.48
C SER A 13 0.95 11.09 -0.52
N PHE A 14 1.01 10.57 -1.74
CA PHE A 14 -0.06 10.76 -2.71
C PHE A 14 -1.03 9.59 -2.65
N TYR A 15 -1.92 9.64 -1.67
CA TYR A 15 -2.83 8.54 -1.36
C TYR A 15 -3.75 8.19 -2.53
N THR A 16 -4.35 9.21 -3.16
CA THR A 16 -5.31 8.96 -4.24
C THR A 16 -4.68 8.23 -5.41
N GLU A 17 -3.49 8.66 -5.80
CA GLU A 17 -2.75 8.02 -6.89
C GLU A 17 -2.36 6.59 -6.53
N MET A 18 -1.91 6.39 -5.29
CA MET A 18 -1.56 5.07 -4.79
C MET A 18 -2.77 4.13 -4.82
N LYS A 19 -3.91 4.59 -4.30
CA LYS A 19 -5.13 3.79 -4.26
C LYS A 19 -5.61 3.43 -5.65
N ASN A 20 -5.57 4.38 -6.57
CA ASN A 20 -5.98 4.13 -7.94
C ASN A 20 -5.08 3.09 -8.60
N ALA A 21 -3.78 3.18 -8.38
CA ALA A 21 -2.83 2.20 -8.94
C ALA A 21 -3.09 0.80 -8.37
N LEU A 22 -3.32 0.70 -7.07
CA LEU A 22 -3.61 -0.59 -6.44
C LEU A 22 -4.94 -1.17 -6.93
N ASP A 23 -5.96 -0.33 -7.12
CA ASP A 23 -7.24 -0.78 -7.63
C ASP A 23 -7.12 -1.33 -9.06
N VAL A 24 -6.35 -0.64 -9.90
CA VAL A 24 -6.10 -1.10 -11.26
C VAL A 24 -5.33 -2.43 -11.27
N ALA A 25 -4.40 -2.59 -10.34
CA ALA A 25 -3.62 -3.82 -10.21
C ALA A 25 -4.43 -4.97 -9.60
N GLY A 26 -5.58 -4.67 -8.98
CA GLY A 26 -6.44 -5.69 -8.40
C GLY A 26 -6.16 -6.01 -6.95
N PHE A 27 -5.48 -5.12 -6.23
CA PHE A 27 -5.23 -5.33 -4.81
C PHE A 27 -6.52 -5.29 -4.00
N GLU A 28 -6.73 -6.29 -3.16
CA GLU A 28 -7.91 -6.38 -2.29
C GLU A 28 -7.45 -6.48 -0.84
N ILE A 29 -7.77 -5.46 -0.06
CA ILE A 29 -7.33 -5.39 1.33
C ILE A 29 -7.89 -6.53 2.18
N ASN A 30 -9.06 -7.04 1.82
CA ASN A 30 -9.69 -8.13 2.56
C ASN A 30 -9.27 -9.52 2.07
N ASN A 31 -8.44 -9.61 1.06
CA ASN A 31 -8.00 -10.90 0.54
C ASN A 31 -6.76 -11.36 1.31
N PRO A 32 -6.83 -12.51 2.01
CA PRO A 32 -5.70 -12.96 2.84
C PRO A 32 -4.46 -13.35 2.04
N ASP A 33 -4.60 -13.55 0.73
CA ASP A 33 -3.46 -13.89 -0.12
C ASP A 33 -2.78 -12.67 -0.72
N HIS A 34 -3.33 -11.47 -0.53
CA HIS A 34 -2.75 -10.25 -1.06
C HIS A 34 -1.82 -9.61 -0.04
N ILE A 35 -0.56 -9.42 -0.41
CA ILE A 35 0.47 -8.83 0.44
C ILE A 35 0.97 -7.56 -0.22
N LEU A 36 1.02 -6.48 0.54
CA LEU A 36 1.51 -5.19 0.06
C LEU A 36 2.94 -4.96 0.53
N ILE A 37 3.83 -4.67 -0.40
CA ILE A 37 5.21 -4.30 -0.12
C ILE A 37 5.39 -2.83 -0.44
N SER A 38 5.79 -2.06 0.56
CA SER A 38 6.02 -0.62 0.42
C SER A 38 7.53 -0.34 0.45
N CYS A 39 8.04 0.23 -0.62
CA CYS A 39 9.45 0.55 -0.77
C CYS A 39 9.65 2.05 -0.87
N GLY A 40 10.72 2.57 -0.26
CA GLY A 40 11.09 3.97 -0.41
C GLY A 40 10.24 4.90 0.45
N ASP A 41 10.17 6.15 0.05
CA ASP A 41 9.50 7.19 0.81
C ASP A 41 7.99 7.14 0.58
N VAL A 42 7.24 6.75 1.61
CA VAL A 42 5.78 6.71 1.51
C VAL A 42 5.13 7.91 2.19
N LEU A 43 5.80 8.53 3.16
CA LEU A 43 5.22 9.62 3.95
C LEU A 43 5.95 10.95 3.76
N ASP A 44 6.96 10.99 2.92
CA ASP A 44 7.76 12.19 2.72
C ASP A 44 7.19 13.02 1.58
N ARG A 45 6.94 14.29 1.84
CA ARG A 45 6.42 15.26 0.85
C ARG A 45 5.12 14.81 0.20
N GLY A 46 4.07 15.46 0.41
CA GLY A 46 2.79 15.18 -0.19
C GLY A 46 1.68 15.54 0.77
N PRO A 47 0.48 15.74 0.23
CA PRO A 47 -0.60 16.30 1.02
C PRO A 47 -1.41 15.28 1.81
N GLN A 48 -1.19 13.98 1.60
CA GLN A 48 -2.08 12.95 2.14
C GLN A 48 -1.35 11.95 3.03
N SER A 49 -0.41 12.44 3.85
CA SER A 49 0.38 11.56 4.74
C SER A 49 -0.49 10.74 5.68
N SER A 50 -1.51 11.38 6.27
CA SER A 50 -2.41 10.69 7.21
C SER A 50 -3.17 9.58 6.53
N GLU A 51 -3.69 9.85 5.35
CA GLU A 51 -4.47 8.88 4.58
C GLU A 51 -3.61 7.67 4.19
N VAL A 52 -2.38 7.93 3.72
CA VAL A 52 -1.46 6.86 3.36
C VAL A 52 -1.15 6.00 4.59
N LEU A 53 -0.82 6.63 5.71
CA LEU A 53 -0.50 5.90 6.93
C LEU A 53 -1.67 5.07 7.42
N GLU A 54 -2.87 5.66 7.45
CA GLU A 54 -4.06 4.94 7.87
C GLU A 54 -4.33 3.73 6.99
N PHE A 55 -4.19 3.90 5.67
CA PHE A 55 -4.37 2.80 4.75
C PHE A 55 -3.38 1.67 5.02
N LEU A 56 -2.09 2.01 5.14
CA LEU A 56 -1.05 1.01 5.36
C LEU A 56 -1.26 0.27 6.67
N LEU A 57 -1.65 0.99 7.73
CA LEU A 57 -1.87 0.37 9.03
C LEU A 57 -3.17 -0.43 9.10
N SER A 58 -4.11 -0.21 8.17
CA SER A 58 -5.34 -0.98 8.10
C SER A 58 -5.10 -2.38 7.52
N ILE A 59 -3.99 -2.59 6.83
CA ILE A 59 -3.64 -3.91 6.30
C ILE A 59 -3.07 -4.74 7.46
N PRO A 60 -3.50 -5.99 7.64
CA PRO A 60 -2.96 -6.84 8.70
C PRO A 60 -1.43 -6.91 8.67
N LYS A 61 -0.83 -6.93 9.83
CA LYS A 61 0.62 -6.84 10.00
C LYS A 61 1.39 -7.91 9.21
N ASP A 62 0.82 -9.10 9.09
CA ASP A 62 1.46 -10.20 8.37
C ASP A 62 1.29 -10.10 6.84
N ARG A 63 0.58 -9.09 6.37
CA ARG A 63 0.34 -8.88 4.94
C ARG A 63 0.88 -7.56 4.43
N ARG A 64 1.71 -6.90 5.21
CA ARG A 64 2.35 -5.65 4.79
C ARG A 64 3.84 -5.71 5.12
N ILE A 65 4.66 -5.27 4.17
CA ILE A 65 6.11 -5.25 4.32
C ILE A 65 6.60 -3.86 3.98
N PHE A 66 7.35 -3.25 4.88
CA PHE A 66 7.96 -1.93 4.68
C PHE A 66 9.46 -2.11 4.50
N ILE A 67 9.97 -1.57 3.42
CA ILE A 67 11.40 -1.63 3.12
C ILE A 67 11.99 -0.23 3.10
#